data_5ebe2a08cdb8c9db43616d2b5e3bae0d
#
_entry.id   5ebe2a08cdb8c9db43616d2b5e3bae0d
#
_cell.length_a   1.000
_cell.length_b   1.000
_cell.length_c   1.000
_cell.angle_alpha   90.00
_cell.angle_beta   90.00
_cell.angle_gamma   90.00
#
_symmetry.space_group_name_H-M   'P 1'
#
loop_
_entity.id
_entity.type
_entity.pdbx_description
1 polymer ?
#
loop_
_entity_poly.entity_id
_entity_poly.type
_entity_poly.pdbx_seq_one_letter_code
_entity_poly.pdbx_strand_id
1 'polypeptide(L)'
;RSTRKESSAASDVYKRQTDYFGFASLLKRSGLDVAGKKVLVLGSGGASNTVTAVLTGLGAEAVVISRSGENNYENLQRHEDAAVIVNATPVGMYPNTGVSPVDLKRFPKLEGVLDVIYNPARTQLLLDAEALHIPCANGLWMLVAQAKESAEYFTGTSIDDAAIAEIHANLAAQMANIVLIGMPGCGKSTVGALLADKLGRKLVDADEEIVRLAGKPIPAIFAEDGETVFRDWETKALSQLGKQSALVIATGGGCVTQPRNYPMLHQNGVIFWLKRDISKLPTDGRPLSQTNPLDAMFAKRAPMYAAFADHAVSNDGSAEETVAAILSIMEEPI
;
A
#
# COMPACT_ATOMS: atom_id res chain seq x y z
N ARG A 1 -5.74 20.63 -40.54
CA ARG A 1 -6.74 19.98 -39.66
C ARG A 1 -6.76 18.44 -39.75
N SER A 2 -6.25 17.83 -40.84
CA SER A 2 -6.20 16.36 -41.06
C SER A 2 -5.09 15.69 -40.23
N THR A 3 -3.92 16.27 -40.17
CA THR A 3 -2.76 15.72 -39.45
C THR A 3 -2.95 15.55 -37.93
N ARG A 4 -3.79 16.36 -37.31
CA ARG A 4 -4.08 16.24 -35.84
C ARG A 4 -4.97 15.04 -35.48
N LYS A 5 -5.87 14.61 -36.39
CA LYS A 5 -6.73 13.44 -36.20
C LYS A 5 -5.96 12.13 -36.44
N GLU A 6 -5.09 12.10 -37.42
CA GLU A 6 -4.27 10.92 -37.73
C GLU A 6 -3.21 10.67 -36.64
N SER A 7 -2.59 11.73 -36.12
CA SER A 7 -1.66 11.65 -34.98
C SER A 7 -2.35 11.16 -33.71
N SER A 8 -3.62 11.54 -33.42
CA SER A 8 -4.36 11.05 -32.25
C SER A 8 -4.76 9.58 -32.40
N ALA A 9 -5.20 9.15 -33.60
CA ALA A 9 -5.56 7.76 -33.85
C ALA A 9 -4.36 6.81 -33.76
N ALA A 10 -3.21 7.18 -34.31
CA ALA A 10 -1.97 6.41 -34.20
C ALA A 10 -1.49 6.33 -32.75
N SER A 11 -1.55 7.43 -31.98
CA SER A 11 -1.18 7.44 -30.59
C SER A 11 -2.16 6.62 -29.71
N ASP A 12 -3.45 6.58 -30.06
CA ASP A 12 -4.45 5.79 -29.35
C ASP A 12 -4.30 4.28 -29.63
N VAL A 13 -3.98 3.89 -30.87
CA VAL A 13 -3.69 2.49 -31.21
C VAL A 13 -2.42 2.03 -30.49
N TYR A 14 -1.38 2.82 -30.53
CA TYR A 14 -0.11 2.58 -29.87
C TYR A 14 -0.29 2.43 -28.33
N LYS A 15 -0.98 3.37 -27.71
CA LYS A 15 -1.28 3.33 -26.26
C LYS A 15 -2.04 2.08 -25.86
N ARG A 16 -3.00 1.63 -26.67
CA ARG A 16 -3.74 0.38 -26.42
C ARG A 16 -2.83 -0.85 -26.49
N GLN A 17 -1.84 -0.86 -27.37
CA GLN A 17 -0.90 -1.99 -27.47
C GLN A 17 0.02 -2.09 -26.27
N THR A 18 0.58 -0.96 -25.79
CA THR A 18 1.45 -0.94 -24.61
C THR A 18 0.70 -1.27 -23.32
N ASP A 19 -0.53 -0.75 -23.15
CA ASP A 19 -1.39 -1.10 -22.02
C ASP A 19 -1.77 -2.60 -22.02
N TYR A 20 -2.01 -3.18 -23.22
CA TYR A 20 -2.29 -4.61 -23.39
C TYR A 20 -1.09 -5.46 -22.92
N PHE A 21 0.10 -5.15 -23.40
CA PHE A 21 1.33 -5.81 -22.97
C PHE A 21 1.54 -5.68 -21.45
N GLY A 22 1.35 -4.48 -20.91
CA GLY A 22 1.49 -4.19 -19.50
C GLY A 22 0.59 -5.07 -18.63
N PHE A 23 -0.71 -5.15 -18.96
CA PHE A 23 -1.65 -5.96 -18.18
C PHE A 23 -1.42 -7.48 -18.39
N ALA A 24 -1.12 -7.92 -19.59
CA ALA A 24 -0.78 -9.33 -19.85
C ALA A 24 0.46 -9.75 -19.05
N SER A 25 1.48 -8.88 -18.95
CA SER A 25 2.69 -9.09 -18.15
C SER A 25 2.36 -9.14 -16.63
N LEU A 26 1.49 -8.26 -16.14
CA LEU A 26 1.02 -8.28 -14.74
C LEU A 26 0.30 -9.61 -14.42
N LEU A 27 -0.62 -10.02 -15.27
CA LEU A 27 -1.37 -11.27 -15.10
C LEU A 27 -0.43 -12.49 -15.10
N LYS A 28 0.52 -12.55 -16.04
CA LYS A 28 1.53 -13.60 -16.09
C LYS A 28 2.37 -13.65 -14.80
N ARG A 29 2.81 -12.50 -14.30
CA ARG A 29 3.57 -12.40 -13.03
C ARG A 29 2.75 -12.87 -11.83
N SER A 30 1.46 -12.54 -11.78
CA SER A 30 0.59 -12.93 -10.67
C SER A 30 0.41 -14.45 -10.53
N GLY A 31 0.73 -15.20 -11.56
CA GLY A 31 0.54 -16.67 -11.60
C GLY A 31 -0.92 -17.11 -11.64
N LEU A 32 -1.86 -16.19 -11.79
CA LEU A 32 -3.29 -16.49 -11.86
C LEU A 32 -3.63 -17.12 -13.20
N ASP A 33 -4.18 -18.34 -13.17
CA ASP A 33 -4.80 -18.95 -14.35
C ASP A 33 -6.23 -18.45 -14.50
N VAL A 34 -6.54 -17.90 -15.67
CA VAL A 34 -7.86 -17.34 -15.97
C VAL A 34 -8.62 -18.10 -17.07
N ALA A 35 -7.99 -19.08 -17.72
CA ALA A 35 -8.60 -19.83 -18.82
C ALA A 35 -9.85 -20.58 -18.35
N GLY A 36 -10.98 -20.34 -19.02
CA GLY A 36 -12.28 -20.94 -18.69
C GLY A 36 -12.90 -20.44 -17.37
N LYS A 37 -12.31 -19.45 -16.70
CA LYS A 37 -12.80 -18.90 -15.44
C LYS A 37 -13.54 -17.59 -15.65
N LYS A 38 -14.53 -17.34 -14.78
CA LYS A 38 -15.21 -16.05 -14.71
C LYS A 38 -14.35 -15.01 -14.01
N VAL A 39 -14.10 -13.90 -14.69
CA VAL A 39 -13.31 -12.77 -14.21
C VAL A 39 -14.16 -11.51 -14.22
N LEU A 40 -14.35 -10.88 -13.07
CA LEU A 40 -15.01 -9.59 -12.97
C LEU A 40 -14.03 -8.45 -13.24
N VAL A 41 -14.37 -7.61 -14.21
CA VAL A 41 -13.64 -6.37 -14.51
C VAL A 41 -14.47 -5.20 -14.00
N LEU A 42 -14.03 -4.60 -12.90
CA LEU A 42 -14.73 -3.46 -12.31
C LEU A 42 -14.39 -2.18 -13.06
N GLY A 43 -15.41 -1.53 -13.62
CA GLY A 43 -15.28 -0.31 -14.43
C GLY A 43 -15.51 -0.55 -15.92
N SER A 44 -15.82 0.51 -16.64
CA SER A 44 -16.09 0.51 -18.10
C SER A 44 -15.27 1.55 -18.86
N GLY A 45 -14.13 1.97 -18.32
CA GLY A 45 -13.22 2.94 -18.93
C GLY A 45 -12.20 2.32 -19.87
N GLY A 46 -11.21 3.11 -20.30
CA GLY A 46 -10.15 2.67 -21.22
C GLY A 46 -9.34 1.49 -20.68
N ALA A 47 -8.95 1.50 -19.41
CA ALA A 47 -8.26 0.39 -18.77
C ALA A 47 -9.09 -0.90 -18.76
N SER A 48 -10.40 -0.80 -18.49
CA SER A 48 -11.31 -1.94 -18.53
C SER A 48 -11.36 -2.60 -19.91
N ASN A 49 -11.39 -1.81 -20.98
CA ASN A 49 -11.39 -2.35 -22.35
C ASN A 49 -10.11 -3.14 -22.64
N THR A 50 -8.96 -2.64 -22.20
CA THR A 50 -7.67 -3.34 -22.36
C THR A 50 -7.63 -4.63 -21.54
N VAL A 51 -8.04 -4.56 -20.27
CA VAL A 51 -8.13 -5.71 -19.37
C VAL A 51 -9.04 -6.80 -19.95
N THR A 52 -10.23 -6.41 -20.40
CA THR A 52 -11.21 -7.34 -21.02
C THR A 52 -10.65 -7.99 -22.28
N ALA A 53 -9.94 -7.22 -23.12
CA ALA A 53 -9.33 -7.77 -24.34
C ALA A 53 -8.24 -8.82 -24.03
N VAL A 54 -7.37 -8.56 -23.05
CA VAL A 54 -6.36 -9.53 -22.60
C VAL A 54 -7.02 -10.80 -22.05
N LEU A 55 -7.97 -10.64 -21.13
CA LEU A 55 -8.67 -11.76 -20.49
C LEU A 55 -9.40 -12.65 -21.50
N THR A 56 -10.15 -12.02 -22.43
CA THR A 56 -10.84 -12.75 -23.50
C THR A 56 -9.86 -13.47 -24.42
N GLY A 57 -8.72 -12.83 -24.76
CA GLY A 57 -7.66 -13.44 -25.56
C GLY A 57 -7.02 -14.67 -24.88
N LEU A 58 -7.07 -14.76 -23.57
CA LEU A 58 -6.59 -15.88 -22.76
C LEU A 58 -7.71 -16.91 -22.42
N GLY A 59 -8.89 -16.74 -22.99
CA GLY A 59 -10.01 -17.68 -22.83
C GLY A 59 -10.80 -17.53 -21.53
N ALA A 60 -10.71 -16.40 -20.84
CA ALA A 60 -11.53 -16.11 -19.68
C ALA A 60 -12.94 -15.65 -20.07
N GLU A 61 -13.93 -15.92 -19.21
CA GLU A 61 -15.24 -15.29 -19.23
C GLU A 61 -15.15 -13.93 -18.53
N ALA A 62 -14.80 -12.88 -19.29
CA ALA A 62 -14.66 -11.54 -18.73
C ALA A 62 -16.02 -10.83 -18.63
N VAL A 63 -16.46 -10.52 -17.40
CA VAL A 63 -17.72 -9.81 -17.11
C VAL A 63 -17.40 -8.41 -16.61
N VAL A 64 -17.80 -7.39 -17.37
CA VAL A 64 -17.60 -5.99 -17.00
C VAL A 64 -18.71 -5.54 -16.06
N ILE A 65 -18.33 -5.08 -14.88
CA ILE A 65 -19.23 -4.47 -13.89
C ILE A 65 -19.11 -2.95 -13.97
N SER A 66 -20.20 -2.28 -14.28
CA SER A 66 -20.25 -0.82 -14.38
C SER A 66 -21.46 -0.24 -13.63
N ARG A 67 -21.47 1.08 -13.43
CA ARG A 67 -22.57 1.76 -12.71
C ARG A 67 -23.90 1.72 -13.45
N SER A 68 -23.88 1.62 -14.78
CA SER A 68 -25.06 1.73 -15.66
C SER A 68 -25.14 0.61 -16.69
N GLY A 69 -24.35 -0.45 -16.58
CA GLY A 69 -24.40 -1.61 -17.47
C GLY A 69 -25.45 -2.63 -17.08
N GLU A 70 -25.65 -3.63 -17.93
CA GLU A 70 -26.46 -4.81 -17.61
C GLU A 70 -25.96 -5.52 -16.36
N ASN A 71 -24.63 -5.69 -16.26
CA ASN A 71 -23.96 -6.16 -15.07
C ASN A 71 -23.44 -4.94 -14.28
N ASN A 72 -23.94 -4.77 -13.07
CA ASN A 72 -23.68 -3.59 -12.25
C ASN A 72 -23.52 -3.96 -10.76
N TYR A 73 -23.20 -2.97 -9.95
CA TYR A 73 -22.95 -3.18 -8.51
C TYR A 73 -24.18 -3.62 -7.72
N GLU A 74 -25.41 -3.42 -8.25
CA GLU A 74 -26.67 -3.81 -7.60
C GLU A 74 -26.99 -5.29 -7.83
N ASN A 75 -26.46 -5.90 -8.92
CA ASN A 75 -26.73 -7.29 -9.27
C ASN A 75 -25.50 -8.23 -9.19
N LEU A 76 -24.49 -7.87 -8.38
CA LEU A 76 -23.27 -8.66 -8.17
C LEU A 76 -23.53 -10.10 -7.71
N GLN A 77 -24.70 -10.38 -7.08
CA GLN A 77 -25.11 -11.73 -6.68
C GLN A 77 -25.18 -12.73 -7.86
N ARG A 78 -25.29 -12.25 -9.10
CA ARG A 78 -25.25 -13.08 -10.30
C ARG A 78 -23.85 -13.60 -10.63
N HIS A 79 -22.83 -13.08 -9.94
CA HIS A 79 -21.42 -13.28 -10.27
C HIS A 79 -20.59 -13.68 -9.04
N GLU A 80 -21.20 -14.17 -7.97
CA GLU A 80 -20.53 -14.63 -6.75
C GLU A 80 -19.62 -15.84 -6.99
N ASP A 81 -19.76 -16.50 -8.15
CA ASP A 81 -18.92 -17.59 -8.62
C ASP A 81 -17.63 -17.14 -9.32
N ALA A 82 -17.35 -15.83 -9.37
CA ALA A 82 -16.15 -15.29 -9.98
C ALA A 82 -14.88 -15.82 -9.30
N ALA A 83 -13.91 -16.21 -10.13
CA ALA A 83 -12.60 -16.69 -9.67
C ALA A 83 -11.57 -15.56 -9.53
N VAL A 84 -11.68 -14.51 -10.32
CA VAL A 84 -10.76 -13.37 -10.27
C VAL A 84 -11.52 -12.05 -10.34
N ILE A 85 -11.06 -11.05 -9.62
CA ILE A 85 -11.56 -9.67 -9.70
C ILE A 85 -10.41 -8.76 -10.14
N VAL A 86 -10.68 -7.92 -11.16
CA VAL A 86 -9.74 -6.89 -11.62
C VAL A 86 -10.37 -5.52 -11.44
N ASN A 87 -9.79 -4.68 -10.58
CA ASN A 87 -10.22 -3.29 -10.46
C ASN A 87 -9.58 -2.44 -11.57
N ALA A 88 -10.41 -1.98 -12.50
CA ALA A 88 -10.07 -1.01 -13.54
C ALA A 88 -10.80 0.33 -13.35
N THR A 89 -11.21 0.63 -12.10
CA THR A 89 -11.80 1.91 -11.69
C THR A 89 -10.80 2.76 -10.94
N PRO A 90 -11.02 4.08 -10.75
CA PRO A 90 -10.23 4.92 -9.86
C PRO A 90 -10.62 4.79 -8.37
N VAL A 91 -11.52 3.86 -7.99
CA VAL A 91 -11.95 3.69 -6.60
C VAL A 91 -10.80 3.15 -5.76
N GLY A 92 -10.47 3.85 -4.69
CA GLY A 92 -9.33 3.53 -3.81
C GLY A 92 -8.02 4.20 -4.20
N MET A 93 -7.95 4.90 -5.35
CA MET A 93 -6.77 5.64 -5.79
C MET A 93 -6.56 6.91 -4.96
N TYR A 94 -5.30 7.29 -4.75
CA TYR A 94 -4.93 8.58 -4.17
C TYR A 94 -5.63 9.75 -4.92
N PRO A 95 -6.14 10.77 -4.23
CA PRO A 95 -6.11 10.99 -2.77
C PRO A 95 -7.26 10.31 -1.99
N ASN A 96 -8.21 9.64 -2.66
CA ASN A 96 -9.41 9.06 -2.07
C ASN A 96 -9.20 7.58 -1.70
N THR A 97 -8.20 7.31 -0.87
CA THR A 97 -7.86 5.96 -0.41
C THR A 97 -8.82 5.44 0.67
N GLY A 98 -8.72 4.15 1.03
CA GLY A 98 -9.50 3.55 2.13
C GLY A 98 -10.93 3.16 1.72
N VAL A 99 -11.20 3.07 0.41
CA VAL A 99 -12.49 2.63 -0.13
C VAL A 99 -12.26 1.45 -1.07
N SER A 100 -13.04 0.38 -0.89
CA SER A 100 -13.09 -0.77 -1.80
C SER A 100 -14.31 -0.68 -2.71
N PRO A 101 -14.19 -1.02 -4.02
CA PRO A 101 -15.32 -1.02 -4.93
C PRO A 101 -16.33 -2.15 -4.67
N VAL A 102 -15.89 -3.25 -4.02
CA VAL A 102 -16.71 -4.42 -3.71
C VAL A 102 -16.30 -5.05 -2.37
N ASP A 103 -17.20 -5.76 -1.73
CA ASP A 103 -16.88 -6.63 -0.59
C ASP A 103 -16.46 -8.01 -1.09
N LEU A 104 -15.17 -8.37 -0.88
CA LEU A 104 -14.60 -9.64 -1.36
C LEU A 104 -15.22 -10.87 -0.68
N LYS A 105 -15.79 -10.75 0.51
CA LYS A 105 -16.46 -11.85 1.22
C LYS A 105 -17.67 -12.40 0.48
N ARG A 106 -18.20 -11.66 -0.50
CA ARG A 106 -19.29 -12.09 -1.37
C ARG A 106 -18.87 -13.13 -2.41
N PHE A 107 -17.58 -13.34 -2.62
CA PHE A 107 -17.03 -14.19 -3.69
C PHE A 107 -16.30 -15.41 -3.11
N PRO A 108 -17.00 -16.47 -2.72
CA PRO A 108 -16.42 -17.60 -2.00
C PRO A 108 -15.46 -18.45 -2.85
N LYS A 109 -15.43 -18.25 -4.18
CA LYS A 109 -14.55 -18.95 -5.12
C LYS A 109 -13.38 -18.08 -5.60
N LEU A 110 -13.14 -16.93 -4.95
CA LEU A 110 -12.13 -15.99 -5.39
C LEU A 110 -10.73 -16.56 -5.18
N GLU A 111 -9.96 -16.65 -6.26
CA GLU A 111 -8.59 -17.16 -6.32
C GLU A 111 -7.55 -16.03 -6.44
N GLY A 112 -7.99 -14.83 -6.87
CA GLY A 112 -7.08 -13.71 -7.03
C GLY A 112 -7.75 -12.36 -7.24
N VAL A 113 -7.02 -11.29 -6.88
CA VAL A 113 -7.43 -9.90 -7.05
C VAL A 113 -6.31 -9.10 -7.70
N LEU A 114 -6.60 -8.42 -8.79
CA LEU A 114 -5.68 -7.49 -9.44
C LEU A 114 -6.26 -6.08 -9.38
N ASP A 115 -5.39 -5.11 -9.16
CA ASP A 115 -5.77 -3.70 -9.21
C ASP A 115 -4.84 -2.96 -10.17
N VAL A 116 -5.38 -2.23 -11.14
CA VAL A 116 -4.56 -1.42 -12.05
C VAL A 116 -4.01 -0.15 -11.38
N ILE A 117 -4.51 0.17 -10.18
CA ILE A 117 -3.99 1.25 -9.36
C ILE A 117 -2.64 0.83 -8.77
N TYR A 118 -1.69 1.76 -8.76
CA TYR A 118 -0.37 1.58 -8.13
C TYR A 118 -0.09 2.60 -7.01
N ASN A 119 -0.96 3.59 -6.85
CA ASN A 119 -0.86 4.57 -5.76
C ASN A 119 -2.25 4.78 -5.12
N PRO A 120 -2.47 4.26 -3.91
CA PRO A 120 -1.51 3.61 -3.01
C PRO A 120 -1.04 2.26 -3.55
N ALA A 121 0.08 1.76 -2.98
CA ALA A 121 0.61 0.44 -3.33
C ALA A 121 -0.38 -0.69 -2.95
N ARG A 122 -1.12 -0.52 -1.85
CA ARG A 122 -2.23 -1.39 -1.43
C ARG A 122 -3.50 -0.55 -1.31
N THR A 123 -4.40 -0.67 -2.29
CA THR A 123 -5.75 -0.11 -2.16
C THR A 123 -6.53 -0.86 -1.08
N GLN A 124 -7.66 -0.31 -0.62
CA GLN A 124 -8.50 -1.05 0.34
C GLN A 124 -8.91 -2.42 -0.20
N LEU A 125 -9.16 -2.53 -1.50
CA LEU A 125 -9.46 -3.81 -2.15
C LEU A 125 -8.33 -4.84 -1.98
N LEU A 126 -7.06 -4.41 -2.16
CA LEU A 126 -5.90 -5.29 -1.97
C LEU A 126 -5.65 -5.60 -0.49
N LEU A 127 -5.84 -4.64 0.42
CA LEU A 127 -5.78 -4.88 1.87
C LEU A 127 -6.84 -5.89 2.34
N ASP A 128 -8.05 -5.82 1.77
CA ASP A 128 -9.11 -6.78 2.05
C ASP A 128 -8.76 -8.18 1.51
N ALA A 129 -8.10 -8.25 0.34
CA ALA A 129 -7.60 -9.50 -0.24
C ALA A 129 -6.50 -10.12 0.62
N GLU A 130 -5.51 -9.33 1.06
CA GLU A 130 -4.45 -9.77 1.97
C GLU A 130 -5.03 -10.32 3.29
N ALA A 131 -6.00 -9.62 3.88
CA ALA A 131 -6.67 -10.06 5.11
C ALA A 131 -7.45 -11.37 4.95
N LEU A 132 -7.89 -11.68 3.74
CA LEU A 132 -8.56 -12.94 3.38
C LEU A 132 -7.59 -14.01 2.84
N HIS A 133 -6.28 -13.72 2.82
CA HIS A 133 -5.23 -14.58 2.25
C HIS A 133 -5.47 -14.92 0.78
N ILE A 134 -6.05 -13.99 0.01
CA ILE A 134 -6.26 -14.11 -1.42
C ILE A 134 -5.07 -13.49 -2.14
N PRO A 135 -4.42 -14.22 -3.08
CA PRO A 135 -3.35 -13.67 -3.91
C PRO A 135 -3.77 -12.38 -4.60
N CYS A 136 -2.93 -11.35 -4.50
CA CYS A 136 -3.27 -10.07 -5.10
C CYS A 136 -2.04 -9.33 -5.62
N ALA A 137 -2.25 -8.41 -6.58
CA ALA A 137 -1.18 -7.55 -7.11
C ALA A 137 -1.72 -6.19 -7.55
N ASN A 138 -0.88 -5.16 -7.40
CA ASN A 138 -1.17 -3.79 -7.84
C ASN A 138 -0.66 -3.50 -9.25
N GLY A 139 -1.01 -2.30 -9.78
CA GLY A 139 -0.71 -1.89 -11.14
C GLY A 139 0.72 -1.43 -11.40
N LEU A 140 1.64 -1.43 -10.43
CA LEU A 140 2.99 -0.91 -10.64
C LEU A 140 3.77 -1.74 -11.68
N TRP A 141 3.60 -3.07 -11.65
CA TRP A 141 4.21 -3.93 -12.66
C TRP A 141 3.69 -3.62 -14.07
N MET A 142 2.37 -3.42 -14.22
CA MET A 142 1.76 -3.02 -15.48
C MET A 142 2.33 -1.70 -15.98
N LEU A 143 2.51 -0.72 -15.08
CA LEU A 143 3.10 0.59 -15.40
C LEU A 143 4.53 0.47 -15.95
N VAL A 144 5.38 -0.36 -15.33
CA VAL A 144 6.76 -0.55 -15.74
C VAL A 144 6.83 -1.32 -17.07
N ALA A 145 6.03 -2.39 -17.20
CA ALA A 145 6.02 -3.21 -18.42
C ALA A 145 5.55 -2.41 -19.64
N GLN A 146 4.49 -1.60 -19.52
CA GLN A 146 4.06 -0.72 -20.62
C GLN A 146 5.08 0.37 -20.95
N ALA A 147 5.84 0.86 -19.95
CA ALA A 147 6.90 1.85 -20.20
C ALA A 147 8.07 1.24 -20.98
N LYS A 148 8.46 0.00 -20.64
CA LYS A 148 9.46 -0.77 -21.40
C LYS A 148 9.03 -0.94 -22.84
N GLU A 149 7.83 -1.43 -23.09
CA GLU A 149 7.27 -1.61 -24.44
C GLU A 149 7.25 -0.29 -25.22
N SER A 150 6.85 0.81 -24.55
CA SER A 150 6.87 2.14 -25.13
C SER A 150 8.29 2.58 -25.52
N ALA A 151 9.27 2.33 -24.68
CA ALA A 151 10.67 2.69 -24.95
C ALA A 151 11.21 1.93 -26.17
N GLU A 152 10.92 0.64 -26.28
CA GLU A 152 11.30 -0.17 -27.45
C GLU A 152 10.73 0.38 -28.77
N TYR A 153 9.45 0.76 -28.74
CA TYR A 153 8.82 1.37 -29.91
C TYR A 153 9.49 2.69 -30.33
N PHE A 154 9.78 3.57 -29.37
CA PHE A 154 10.36 4.88 -29.68
C PHE A 154 11.84 4.83 -30.08
N THR A 155 12.58 3.91 -29.48
CA THR A 155 14.04 3.81 -29.73
C THR A 155 14.41 2.82 -30.81
N GLY A 156 13.52 1.88 -31.15
CA GLY A 156 13.81 0.74 -32.02
C GLY A 156 14.80 -0.26 -31.38
N THR A 157 15.04 -0.17 -30.07
CA THR A 157 15.99 -0.99 -29.33
C THR A 157 15.24 -2.01 -28.46
N SER A 158 15.63 -3.29 -28.55
CA SER A 158 15.05 -4.31 -27.64
C SER A 158 15.62 -4.17 -26.24
N ILE A 159 14.77 -4.24 -25.25
CA ILE A 159 15.09 -4.18 -23.82
C ILE A 159 14.73 -5.53 -23.19
N ASP A 160 15.65 -6.12 -22.43
CA ASP A 160 15.41 -7.40 -21.75
C ASP A 160 14.24 -7.27 -20.75
N ASP A 161 13.35 -8.27 -20.73
CA ASP A 161 12.22 -8.33 -19.78
C ASP A 161 12.68 -8.36 -18.32
N ALA A 162 13.91 -8.80 -18.04
CA ALA A 162 14.52 -8.73 -16.71
C ALA A 162 14.57 -7.30 -16.15
N ALA A 163 14.68 -6.28 -17.03
CA ALA A 163 14.63 -4.88 -16.64
C ALA A 163 13.31 -4.49 -15.97
N ILE A 164 12.20 -5.15 -16.32
CA ILE A 164 10.89 -4.89 -15.68
C ILE A 164 10.97 -5.21 -14.20
N ALA A 165 11.54 -6.37 -13.84
CA ALA A 165 11.63 -6.80 -12.43
C ALA A 165 12.53 -5.87 -11.64
N GLU A 166 13.68 -5.49 -12.18
CA GLU A 166 14.64 -4.58 -11.55
C GLU A 166 14.03 -3.19 -11.32
N ILE A 167 13.46 -2.58 -12.37
CA ILE A 167 12.84 -1.26 -12.28
C ILE A 167 11.64 -1.27 -11.33
N HIS A 168 10.80 -2.32 -11.39
CA HIS A 168 9.67 -2.49 -10.48
C HIS A 168 10.13 -2.53 -9.01
N ALA A 169 11.13 -3.36 -8.68
CA ALA A 169 11.65 -3.48 -7.32
C ALA A 169 12.21 -2.14 -6.82
N ASN A 170 13.01 -1.46 -7.65
CA ASN A 170 13.57 -0.15 -7.33
C ASN A 170 12.48 0.91 -7.09
N LEU A 171 11.46 0.98 -7.94
CA LEU A 171 10.36 1.93 -7.78
C LEU A 171 9.52 1.61 -6.55
N ALA A 172 9.19 0.34 -6.31
CA ALA A 172 8.44 -0.09 -5.14
C ALA A 172 9.17 0.31 -3.84
N ALA A 173 10.47 0.03 -3.76
CA ALA A 173 11.30 0.42 -2.62
C ALA A 173 11.39 1.94 -2.45
N GLN A 174 11.56 2.71 -3.54
CA GLN A 174 11.63 4.16 -3.49
C GLN A 174 10.31 4.80 -3.06
N MET A 175 9.18 4.26 -3.48
CA MET A 175 7.84 4.78 -3.17
C MET A 175 7.36 4.39 -1.77
N ALA A 176 7.80 3.25 -1.24
CA ALA A 176 7.35 2.77 0.06
C ALA A 176 7.73 3.71 1.20
N ASN A 177 6.80 3.96 2.11
CA ASN A 177 7.11 4.58 3.39
C ASN A 177 7.83 3.58 4.30
N ILE A 178 8.78 4.04 5.09
CA ILE A 178 9.37 3.28 6.20
C ILE A 178 8.64 3.72 7.47
N VAL A 179 7.83 2.82 8.04
CA VAL A 179 7.03 3.13 9.22
C VAL A 179 7.67 2.47 10.44
N LEU A 180 8.04 3.27 11.44
CA LEU A 180 8.67 2.80 12.66
C LEU A 180 7.63 2.75 13.78
N ILE A 181 7.36 1.55 14.31
CA ILE A 181 6.51 1.30 15.46
C ILE A 181 7.33 0.71 16.63
N GLY A 182 6.80 0.77 17.84
CA GLY A 182 7.45 0.20 19.04
C GLY A 182 7.19 1.02 20.29
N MET A 183 7.69 0.54 21.42
CA MET A 183 7.50 1.16 22.74
C MET A 183 7.94 2.62 22.77
N PRO A 184 7.31 3.44 23.61
CA PRO A 184 7.82 4.79 23.88
C PRO A 184 9.30 4.71 24.34
N GLY A 185 10.20 5.50 23.72
CA GLY A 185 11.62 5.50 24.05
C GLY A 185 12.48 4.43 23.40
N CYS A 186 11.90 3.56 22.55
CA CYS A 186 12.71 2.55 21.88
C CYS A 186 13.63 3.09 20.76
N GLY A 187 13.66 4.41 20.50
CA GLY A 187 14.60 5.02 19.56
C GLY A 187 14.03 5.31 18.15
N LYS A 188 12.71 5.30 17.95
CA LYS A 188 12.07 5.53 16.63
C LYS A 188 12.53 6.84 15.95
N SER A 189 12.52 7.96 16.67
CA SER A 189 12.91 9.26 16.10
C SER A 189 14.41 9.30 15.77
N THR A 190 15.27 8.67 16.58
CA THR A 190 16.72 8.58 16.33
C THR A 190 17.02 7.73 15.09
N VAL A 191 16.49 6.51 15.05
CA VAL A 191 16.63 5.59 13.90
C VAL A 191 16.00 6.22 12.65
N GLY A 192 14.84 6.87 12.82
CA GLY A 192 14.13 7.56 11.74
C GLY A 192 14.95 8.71 11.14
N ALA A 193 15.64 9.50 11.95
CA ALA A 193 16.50 10.59 11.47
C ALA A 193 17.68 10.06 10.64
N LEU A 194 18.35 9.00 11.12
CA LEU A 194 19.44 8.37 10.38
C LEU A 194 19.00 7.72 9.06
N LEU A 195 17.82 7.06 9.05
CA LEU A 195 17.23 6.52 7.82
C LEU A 195 16.91 7.62 6.83
N ALA A 196 16.28 8.70 7.31
CA ALA A 196 15.90 9.83 6.48
C ALA A 196 17.11 10.49 5.82
N ASP A 197 18.18 10.69 6.57
CA ASP A 197 19.45 11.24 6.08
C ASP A 197 20.09 10.32 5.02
N LYS A 198 20.24 9.03 5.32
CA LYS A 198 20.85 8.05 4.41
C LYS A 198 20.08 7.87 3.09
N LEU A 199 18.75 7.96 3.13
CA LEU A 199 17.88 7.75 1.96
C LEU A 199 17.51 9.05 1.25
N GLY A 200 17.88 10.22 1.77
CA GLY A 200 17.44 11.51 1.26
C GLY A 200 15.91 11.70 1.38
N ARG A 201 15.26 11.10 2.39
CA ARG A 201 13.82 11.13 2.61
C ARG A 201 13.44 12.09 3.72
N LYS A 202 12.18 12.51 3.72
CA LYS A 202 11.64 13.32 4.82
C LYS A 202 11.29 12.41 6.01
N LEU A 203 11.83 12.72 7.20
CA LEU A 203 11.31 12.19 8.46
C LEU A 203 10.06 12.97 8.85
N VAL A 204 9.02 12.27 9.29
CA VAL A 204 7.82 12.85 9.89
C VAL A 204 7.53 12.13 11.20
N ASP A 205 7.45 12.90 12.29
CA ASP A 205 6.98 12.40 13.58
C ASP A 205 5.45 12.56 13.65
N ALA A 206 4.75 11.45 13.89
CA ALA A 206 3.29 11.44 13.94
C ALA A 206 2.75 12.27 15.11
N ASP A 207 3.49 12.36 16.24
CA ASP A 207 3.08 13.17 17.38
C ASP A 207 3.15 14.68 17.05
N GLU A 208 4.15 15.12 16.27
CA GLU A 208 4.21 16.50 15.74
C GLU A 208 3.05 16.80 14.80
N GLU A 209 2.70 15.84 13.94
CA GLU A 209 1.57 15.99 13.03
C GLU A 209 0.23 16.07 13.78
N ILE A 210 0.06 15.31 14.88
CA ILE A 210 -1.10 15.43 15.77
C ILE A 210 -1.20 16.86 16.32
N VAL A 211 -0.09 17.40 16.85
CA VAL A 211 -0.05 18.77 17.38
C VAL A 211 -0.42 19.78 16.31
N ARG A 212 0.11 19.64 15.11
CA ARG A 212 -0.19 20.50 13.96
C ARG A 212 -1.68 20.49 13.60
N LEU A 213 -2.30 19.29 13.58
CA LEU A 213 -3.70 19.12 13.19
C LEU A 213 -4.68 19.57 14.29
N ALA A 214 -4.34 19.30 15.57
CA ALA A 214 -5.16 19.63 16.70
C ALA A 214 -5.04 21.11 17.13
N GLY A 215 -3.94 21.79 16.74
CA GLY A 215 -3.66 23.17 17.11
C GLY A 215 -3.27 23.34 18.59
N LYS A 216 -3.04 22.26 19.33
CA LYS A 216 -2.66 22.26 20.74
C LYS A 216 -1.73 21.09 21.09
N PRO A 217 -0.87 21.21 22.13
CA PRO A 217 0.06 20.17 22.50
C PRO A 217 -0.65 18.93 23.04
N ILE A 218 -0.04 17.75 22.87
CA ILE A 218 -0.60 16.45 23.27
C ILE A 218 -1.04 16.42 24.77
N PRO A 219 -0.25 16.94 25.73
CA PRO A 219 -0.71 16.97 27.12
C PRO A 219 -2.02 17.73 27.32
N ALA A 220 -2.25 18.82 26.58
CA ALA A 220 -3.50 19.57 26.65
C ALA A 220 -4.67 18.77 26.05
N ILE A 221 -4.46 18.02 24.95
CA ILE A 221 -5.49 17.13 24.39
C ILE A 221 -5.91 16.08 25.44
N PHE A 222 -4.94 15.44 26.11
CA PHE A 222 -5.27 14.46 27.17
C PHE A 222 -5.99 15.08 28.35
N ALA A 223 -5.60 16.26 28.80
CA ALA A 223 -6.17 16.91 29.96
C ALA A 223 -7.58 17.47 29.71
N GLU A 224 -7.82 18.03 28.52
CA GLU A 224 -9.07 18.72 28.18
C GLU A 224 -10.08 17.81 27.49
N ASP A 225 -9.61 16.93 26.56
CA ASP A 225 -10.49 16.16 25.68
C ASP A 225 -10.43 14.65 25.94
N GLY A 226 -9.41 14.16 26.67
CA GLY A 226 -9.23 12.76 27.03
C GLY A 226 -8.55 11.89 25.96
N GLU A 227 -8.28 10.63 26.35
CA GLU A 227 -7.53 9.70 25.48
C GLU A 227 -8.28 9.35 24.19
N THR A 228 -9.60 9.23 24.21
CA THR A 228 -10.39 8.89 23.02
C THR A 228 -10.21 9.91 21.91
N VAL A 229 -10.30 11.20 22.25
CA VAL A 229 -10.10 12.30 21.28
C VAL A 229 -8.66 12.34 20.77
N PHE A 230 -7.67 12.10 21.64
CA PHE A 230 -6.29 11.94 21.22
C PHE A 230 -6.13 10.83 20.17
N ARG A 231 -6.75 9.66 20.39
CA ARG A 231 -6.70 8.54 19.45
C ARG A 231 -7.37 8.85 18.11
N ASP A 232 -8.40 9.68 18.10
CA ASP A 232 -9.00 10.14 16.84
C ASP A 232 -8.08 11.09 16.07
N TRP A 233 -7.38 11.99 16.76
CA TRP A 233 -6.34 12.83 16.15
C TRP A 233 -5.16 12.01 15.65
N GLU A 234 -4.70 11.01 16.41
CA GLU A 234 -3.66 10.06 16.00
C GLU A 234 -4.07 9.34 14.70
N THR A 235 -5.27 8.78 14.65
CA THR A 235 -5.80 8.13 13.45
C THR A 235 -5.86 9.08 12.25
N LYS A 236 -6.31 10.32 12.47
CA LYS A 236 -6.39 11.34 11.41
C LYS A 236 -4.99 11.71 10.87
N ALA A 237 -4.01 11.88 11.76
CA ALA A 237 -2.62 12.14 11.38
C ALA A 237 -2.05 10.98 10.55
N LEU A 238 -2.19 9.74 11.04
CA LEU A 238 -1.72 8.55 10.35
C LEU A 238 -2.40 8.34 8.99
N SER A 239 -3.69 8.66 8.88
CA SER A 239 -4.41 8.64 7.61
C SER A 239 -3.85 9.63 6.58
N GLN A 240 -3.40 10.81 7.00
CA GLN A 240 -2.78 11.78 6.10
C GLN A 240 -1.36 11.40 5.71
N LEU A 241 -0.58 10.87 6.65
CA LEU A 241 0.80 10.45 6.42
C LEU A 241 0.86 9.19 5.55
N GLY A 242 0.03 8.19 5.84
CA GLY A 242 0.03 6.93 5.11
C GLY A 242 -0.41 7.02 3.64
N LYS A 243 -1.11 8.10 3.25
CA LYS A 243 -1.42 8.39 1.84
C LYS A 243 -0.23 8.88 1.04
N GLN A 244 0.79 9.45 1.69
CA GLN A 244 2.00 9.94 1.05
C GLN A 244 2.95 8.78 0.76
N SER A 245 3.98 9.05 -0.04
CA SER A 245 5.00 8.08 -0.44
C SER A 245 6.38 8.58 -0.07
N ALA A 246 7.35 7.67 0.03
CA ALA A 246 8.77 7.95 0.25
C ALA A 246 9.08 8.68 1.57
N LEU A 247 8.25 8.51 2.60
CA LEU A 247 8.48 9.06 3.93
C LEU A 247 9.18 8.06 4.85
N VAL A 248 9.88 8.58 5.87
CA VAL A 248 10.17 7.86 7.10
C VAL A 248 9.20 8.38 8.16
N ILE A 249 8.35 7.50 8.70
CA ILE A 249 7.29 7.86 9.65
C ILE A 249 7.63 7.27 11.02
N ALA A 250 7.93 8.12 12.00
CA ALA A 250 8.04 7.73 13.40
C ALA A 250 6.66 7.86 14.07
N THR A 251 6.11 6.74 14.57
CA THR A 251 4.77 6.75 15.18
C THR A 251 4.82 6.93 16.69
N GLY A 252 3.71 7.37 17.29
CA GLY A 252 3.48 7.28 18.71
C GLY A 252 3.47 5.80 19.18
N GLY A 253 3.97 5.52 20.40
CA GLY A 253 4.04 4.14 20.92
C GLY A 253 2.68 3.48 21.16
N GLY A 254 1.58 4.21 21.05
CA GLY A 254 0.21 3.72 21.23
C GLY A 254 -0.56 3.50 19.92
N CYS A 255 0.02 3.81 18.76
CA CYS A 255 -0.69 3.75 17.48
C CYS A 255 -1.29 2.37 17.18
N VAL A 256 -0.66 1.29 17.63
CA VAL A 256 -1.11 -0.10 17.46
C VAL A 256 -2.32 -0.48 18.31
N THR A 257 -2.70 0.35 19.28
CA THR A 257 -3.89 0.09 20.12
C THR A 257 -5.21 0.33 19.38
N GLN A 258 -5.14 0.95 18.20
CA GLN A 258 -6.27 1.17 17.32
C GLN A 258 -6.09 0.35 16.03
N PRO A 259 -6.76 -0.81 15.87
CA PRO A 259 -6.62 -1.66 14.66
C PRO A 259 -6.89 -0.90 13.36
N ARG A 260 -7.75 0.12 13.39
CA ARG A 260 -8.05 0.98 12.24
C ARG A 260 -6.84 1.75 11.69
N ASN A 261 -5.74 1.86 12.46
CA ASN A 261 -4.52 2.52 12.01
C ASN A 261 -3.68 1.63 11.08
N TYR A 262 -3.83 0.32 11.17
CA TYR A 262 -3.06 -0.62 10.35
C TYR A 262 -3.21 -0.37 8.84
N PRO A 263 -4.43 -0.41 8.26
CA PRO A 263 -4.58 -0.17 6.82
C PRO A 263 -4.07 1.20 6.37
N MET A 264 -4.14 2.22 7.23
CA MET A 264 -3.65 3.55 6.93
C MET A 264 -2.13 3.60 6.79
N LEU A 265 -1.40 2.87 7.63
CA LEU A 265 0.07 2.80 7.58
C LEU A 265 0.55 1.82 6.50
N HIS A 266 -0.15 0.68 6.35
CA HIS A 266 0.25 -0.40 5.47
C HIS A 266 -0.05 -0.12 3.99
N GLN A 267 -0.99 0.78 3.65
CA GLN A 267 -1.36 1.06 2.26
C GLN A 267 -0.19 1.48 1.35
N ASN A 268 0.81 2.20 1.90
CA ASN A 268 2.04 2.60 1.22
C ASN A 268 3.31 2.31 2.03
N GLY A 269 3.17 1.64 3.19
CA GLY A 269 4.28 1.47 4.13
C GLY A 269 4.75 0.04 4.26
N VAL A 270 6.04 -0.08 4.60
CA VAL A 270 6.64 -1.25 5.23
C VAL A 270 6.82 -0.91 6.70
N ILE A 271 6.20 -1.70 7.58
CA ILE A 271 6.10 -1.41 9.01
C ILE A 271 7.16 -2.18 9.77
N PHE A 272 8.10 -1.48 10.40
CA PHE A 272 9.17 -2.03 11.21
C PHE A 272 8.89 -1.87 12.70
N TRP A 273 8.81 -2.97 13.42
CA TRP A 273 8.78 -2.94 14.86
C TRP A 273 10.19 -2.88 15.43
N LEU A 274 10.56 -1.74 16.03
CA LEU A 274 11.82 -1.58 16.76
C LEU A 274 11.69 -2.21 18.15
N LYS A 275 12.34 -3.36 18.34
CA LYS A 275 12.42 -4.05 19.62
C LYS A 275 13.58 -3.50 20.42
N ARG A 276 13.33 -3.13 21.67
CA ARG A 276 14.35 -2.71 22.63
C ARG A 276 14.07 -3.34 23.97
N ASP A 277 15.11 -3.78 24.64
CA ASP A 277 15.03 -4.30 26.00
C ASP A 277 14.35 -3.25 26.91
N ILE A 278 13.32 -3.69 27.65
CA ILE A 278 12.51 -2.82 28.50
C ILE A 278 13.37 -2.11 29.53
N SER A 279 14.40 -2.80 30.06
CA SER A 279 15.31 -2.25 31.05
C SER A 279 16.13 -1.06 30.54
N LYS A 280 16.27 -0.92 29.21
CA LYS A 280 16.98 0.18 28.53
C LYS A 280 16.06 1.34 28.13
N LEU A 281 14.75 1.24 28.38
CA LEU A 281 13.79 2.28 28.00
C LEU A 281 13.82 3.44 29.01
N PRO A 282 13.94 4.70 28.55
CA PRO A 282 13.89 5.86 29.43
C PRO A 282 12.48 6.04 30.02
N THR A 283 12.41 6.31 31.31
CA THR A 283 11.15 6.52 32.05
C THR A 283 10.74 7.98 32.18
N ASP A 284 11.69 8.91 31.96
CA ASP A 284 11.47 10.34 32.19
C ASP A 284 10.67 11.02 31.08
N GLY A 285 9.81 11.98 31.46
CA GLY A 285 9.14 12.91 30.54
C GLY A 285 7.92 12.37 29.77
N ARG A 286 7.33 11.22 30.19
CA ARG A 286 6.20 10.60 29.44
C ARG A 286 5.00 10.30 30.33
N PRO A 287 3.84 10.98 30.11
CA PRO A 287 2.67 10.89 30.99
C PRO A 287 2.17 9.47 31.22
N LEU A 288 2.10 8.63 30.15
CA LEU A 288 1.58 7.26 30.25
C LEU A 288 2.59 6.26 30.84
N SER A 289 3.89 6.50 30.70
CA SER A 289 4.93 5.63 31.28
C SER A 289 5.12 5.86 32.79
N GLN A 290 4.66 7.00 33.31
CA GLN A 290 4.74 7.32 34.74
C GLN A 290 3.59 6.70 35.53
N THR A 291 2.46 6.40 34.90
CA THR A 291 1.25 5.85 35.56
C THR A 291 1.11 4.34 35.44
N ASN A 292 1.76 3.70 34.45
CA ASN A 292 1.73 2.26 34.24
C ASN A 292 3.12 1.66 34.21
N PRO A 293 3.39 0.54 34.90
CA PRO A 293 4.64 -0.18 34.78
C PRO A 293 4.94 -0.53 33.31
N LEU A 294 6.18 -0.25 32.86
CA LEU A 294 6.60 -0.49 31.48
C LEU A 294 6.42 -1.96 31.06
N ASP A 295 6.66 -2.90 31.98
CA ASP A 295 6.45 -4.34 31.76
C ASP A 295 4.99 -4.68 31.42
N ALA A 296 4.04 -4.13 32.18
CA ALA A 296 2.62 -4.34 31.93
C ALA A 296 2.18 -3.71 30.60
N MET A 297 2.70 -2.53 30.27
CA MET A 297 2.45 -1.87 28.98
C MET A 297 3.02 -2.68 27.83
N PHE A 298 4.22 -3.21 27.96
CA PHE A 298 4.88 -4.03 26.94
C PHE A 298 4.10 -5.34 26.76
N ALA A 299 3.78 -6.06 27.85
CA ALA A 299 3.03 -7.30 27.76
C ALA A 299 1.68 -7.14 27.02
N LYS A 300 1.00 -5.99 27.24
CA LYS A 300 -0.24 -5.66 26.53
C LYS A 300 -0.02 -5.34 25.06
N ARG A 301 1.05 -4.59 24.71
CA ARG A 301 1.26 -4.04 23.36
C ARG A 301 2.11 -4.92 22.46
N ALA A 302 2.94 -5.80 22.98
CA ALA A 302 3.81 -6.67 22.19
C ALA A 302 3.05 -7.51 21.13
N PRO A 303 1.93 -8.16 21.45
CA PRO A 303 1.14 -8.86 20.43
C PRO A 303 0.54 -7.91 19.39
N MET A 304 0.21 -6.65 19.76
CA MET A 304 -0.31 -5.65 18.82
C MET A 304 0.79 -5.15 17.87
N TYR A 305 2.02 -4.92 18.37
CA TYR A 305 3.15 -4.59 17.52
C TYR A 305 3.45 -5.72 16.54
N ALA A 306 3.43 -6.98 17.01
CA ALA A 306 3.64 -8.15 16.15
C ALA A 306 2.58 -8.27 15.06
N ALA A 307 1.33 -7.92 15.35
CA ALA A 307 0.23 -7.96 14.37
C ALA A 307 0.29 -6.81 13.33
N PHE A 308 0.95 -5.70 13.67
CA PHE A 308 1.10 -4.55 12.75
C PHE A 308 2.36 -4.62 11.92
N ALA A 309 3.41 -5.30 12.40
CA ALA A 309 4.73 -5.25 11.80
C ALA A 309 4.87 -6.22 10.63
N ASP A 310 5.40 -5.74 9.52
CA ASP A 310 5.91 -6.59 8.45
C ASP A 310 7.25 -7.23 8.89
N HIS A 311 8.08 -6.46 9.60
CA HIS A 311 9.40 -6.89 10.10
C HIS A 311 9.64 -6.42 11.52
N ALA A 312 10.38 -7.23 12.29
CA ALA A 312 10.83 -6.89 13.63
C ALA A 312 12.35 -6.78 13.66
N VAL A 313 12.88 -5.65 14.12
CA VAL A 313 14.31 -5.34 14.15
C VAL A 313 14.73 -5.01 15.59
N SER A 314 15.86 -5.58 16.06
CA SER A 314 16.43 -5.23 17.36
C SER A 314 17.04 -3.82 17.31
N ASN A 315 16.81 -3.04 18.36
CA ASN A 315 17.42 -1.75 18.59
C ASN A 315 18.12 -1.71 19.97
N ASP A 316 18.72 -2.84 20.36
CA ASP A 316 19.49 -2.96 21.61
C ASP A 316 20.94 -2.50 21.48
N GLY A 317 21.47 -2.52 20.27
CA GLY A 317 22.80 -2.02 19.87
C GLY A 317 22.78 -0.54 19.50
N SER A 318 23.61 -0.17 18.54
CA SER A 318 23.66 1.19 18.00
C SER A 318 22.48 1.44 17.03
N ALA A 319 22.14 2.72 16.87
CA ALA A 319 21.12 3.10 15.91
C ALA A 319 21.54 2.83 14.45
N GLU A 320 22.86 2.91 14.18
CA GLU A 320 23.48 2.63 12.89
C GLU A 320 23.31 1.16 12.50
N GLU A 321 23.49 0.22 13.45
CA GLU A 321 23.26 -1.21 13.24
C GLU A 321 21.78 -1.48 12.89
N THR A 322 20.87 -0.83 13.63
CA THR A 322 19.42 -0.94 13.36
C THR A 322 19.07 -0.40 11.99
N VAL A 323 19.64 0.73 11.58
CA VAL A 323 19.46 1.32 10.26
C VAL A 323 19.99 0.38 9.17
N ALA A 324 21.18 -0.21 9.35
CA ALA A 324 21.74 -1.15 8.39
C ALA A 324 20.83 -2.39 8.20
N ALA A 325 20.28 -2.92 9.30
CA ALA A 325 19.34 -4.05 9.23
C ALA A 325 18.04 -3.69 8.48
N ILE A 326 17.49 -2.49 8.72
CA ILE A 326 16.29 -2.04 8.00
C ILE A 326 16.57 -1.88 6.49
N LEU A 327 17.70 -1.28 6.14
CA LEU A 327 18.08 -1.07 4.74
C LEU A 327 18.30 -2.41 4.02
N SER A 328 18.94 -3.38 4.65
CA SER A 328 19.14 -4.72 4.10
C SER A 328 17.79 -5.39 3.79
N ILE A 329 16.80 -5.27 4.68
CA ILE A 329 15.45 -5.81 4.45
C ILE A 329 14.76 -5.09 3.27
N MET A 330 14.94 -3.78 3.16
CA MET A 330 14.34 -2.99 2.06
C MET A 330 14.98 -3.25 0.69
N GLU A 331 16.18 -3.83 0.64
CA GLU A 331 16.87 -4.24 -0.60
C GLU A 331 16.40 -5.61 -1.09
N GLU A 332 15.80 -6.43 -0.22
CA GLU A 332 15.20 -7.70 -0.65
C GLU A 332 13.98 -7.43 -1.53
N PRO A 333 13.78 -8.17 -2.64
CA PRO A 333 12.61 -7.97 -3.50
C PRO A 333 11.33 -8.28 -2.73
N ILE A 334 10.48 -7.25 -2.62
CA ILE A 334 9.14 -7.33 -2.01
C ILE A 334 8.19 -8.11 -2.92
#